data_a1ccd7986aa97d94a52cedbde2def130
#
_entry.id   a1ccd7986aa97d94a52cedbde2def130
#
_cell.length_a   1.000
_cell.length_b   1.000
_cell.length_c   1.000
_cell.angle_alpha   90.00
_cell.angle_beta   90.00
_cell.angle_gamma   90.00
#
_symmetry.space_group_name_H-M   'P 1'
#
loop_
_entity.id
_entity.type
_entity.pdbx_description
1 polymer ?
#
loop_
_entity_poly.entity_id
_entity_poly.type
_entity_poly.pdbx_seq_one_letter_code
_entity_poly.pdbx_strand_id
1 'polypeptide(L)'
;MSLDLATLAELVRAPAALTVPGDVSAGGAVRPGLALSSVCLYWAGMALNDYADRDLDAVERPERPIPSGRVRPGQALGLAAGLTAAGLVAAARTGGRGALGVAAGLAAVVWAYDLGLKDTAAGPLAMAAARGLDVVLGGTSGASPGQGKARMLAAGAVAAHTYGVTALSRGEVGGGSKARSATALTATAVAAGLAAAHVSSVTSGPAADGGPAVPRGRAGGAPVAIRRLAGFGLTAAYAGLVGRAQLDAARHPDAGRTRAAVGQSILGLLPLQAALTAGRGRLATAGARTA
;
A
#
# COMPACT_ATOMS: atom_id res chain seq x y z
N MET A 1 -4.34 -28.14 19.81
CA MET A 1 -3.08 -27.35 19.88
C MET A 1 -3.45 -25.89 19.85
N SER A 2 -3.06 -25.13 20.86
CA SER A 2 -3.19 -23.66 20.86
C SER A 2 -2.19 -23.09 19.87
N LEU A 3 -2.63 -22.16 18.99
CA LEU A 3 -1.73 -21.41 18.13
C LEU A 3 -0.86 -20.50 19.01
N ASP A 4 0.45 -20.65 18.96
CA ASP A 4 1.35 -19.73 19.62
C ASP A 4 1.51 -18.42 18.84
N LEU A 5 1.94 -17.35 19.52
CA LEU A 5 2.07 -16.02 18.94
C LEU A 5 3.13 -15.97 17.81
N ALA A 6 4.18 -16.77 17.89
CA ALA A 6 5.22 -16.80 16.87
C ALA A 6 4.69 -17.40 15.57
N THR A 7 3.97 -18.52 15.64
CA THR A 7 3.32 -19.14 14.50
C THR A 7 2.25 -18.24 13.88
N LEU A 8 1.48 -17.50 14.70
CA LEU A 8 0.53 -16.49 14.17
C LEU A 8 1.24 -15.35 13.46
N ALA A 9 2.31 -14.81 14.04
CA ALA A 9 3.09 -13.73 13.43
C ALA A 9 3.74 -14.16 12.10
N GLU A 10 4.18 -15.42 12.00
CA GLU A 10 4.68 -16.02 10.76
C GLU A 10 3.57 -16.13 9.71
N LEU A 11 2.41 -16.69 10.08
CA LEU A 11 1.27 -16.89 9.18
C LEU A 11 0.77 -15.57 8.57
N VAL A 12 0.66 -14.51 9.38
CA VAL A 12 0.23 -13.19 8.90
C VAL A 12 1.37 -12.34 8.37
N ARG A 13 2.59 -12.84 8.35
CA ARG A 13 3.80 -12.10 7.94
C ARG A 13 3.87 -10.74 8.62
N ALA A 14 3.74 -10.73 9.95
CA ALA A 14 3.55 -9.52 10.74
C ALA A 14 4.49 -8.36 10.40
N PRO A 15 5.81 -8.55 10.15
CA PRO A 15 6.71 -7.45 9.79
C PRO A 15 6.35 -6.76 8.47
N ALA A 16 5.75 -7.47 7.50
CA ALA A 16 5.40 -6.90 6.21
C ALA A 16 4.23 -5.90 6.30
N ALA A 17 3.40 -5.99 7.35
CA ALA A 17 2.33 -5.03 7.61
C ALA A 17 2.82 -3.62 7.94
N LEU A 18 4.12 -3.42 8.25
CA LEU A 18 4.68 -2.10 8.57
C LEU A 18 4.54 -1.07 7.42
N THR A 19 4.42 -1.52 6.18
CA THR A 19 4.21 -0.64 5.02
C THR A 19 2.75 -0.22 4.84
N VAL A 20 1.80 -0.94 5.44
CA VAL A 20 0.36 -0.76 5.24
C VAL A 20 -0.17 0.57 5.80
N PRO A 21 0.21 1.02 7.03
CA PRO A 21 -0.18 2.33 7.53
C PRO A 21 0.28 3.51 6.65
N GLY A 22 1.33 3.31 5.83
CA GLY A 22 1.80 4.29 4.86
C GLY A 22 0.77 4.59 3.78
N ASP A 23 0.02 3.59 3.28
CA ASP A 23 -1.02 3.78 2.28
C ASP A 23 -2.20 4.57 2.85
N VAL A 24 -2.66 4.19 4.04
CA VAL A 24 -3.72 4.92 4.75
C VAL A 24 -3.31 6.38 4.97
N SER A 25 -2.04 6.62 5.34
CA SER A 25 -1.47 7.96 5.53
C SER A 25 -1.42 8.74 4.22
N ALA A 26 -1.07 8.10 3.10
CA ALA A 26 -1.08 8.71 1.76
C ALA A 26 -2.50 9.10 1.33
N GLY A 27 -3.54 8.43 1.82
CA GLY A 27 -4.95 8.72 1.53
C GLY A 27 -5.51 9.95 2.26
N GLY A 28 -5.07 10.23 3.49
CA GLY A 28 -5.68 11.28 4.31
C GLY A 28 -5.02 11.48 5.66
N ALA A 29 -5.77 12.01 6.61
CA ALA A 29 -5.33 12.12 8.00
C ALA A 29 -5.29 10.73 8.64
N VAL A 30 -4.19 10.42 9.31
CA VAL A 30 -4.05 9.14 10.01
C VAL A 30 -5.09 9.06 11.12
N ARG A 31 -6.00 8.11 11.00
CA ARG A 31 -6.91 7.70 12.08
C ARG A 31 -6.53 6.28 12.50
N PRO A 32 -6.17 6.07 13.77
CA PRO A 32 -5.69 4.75 14.22
C PRO A 32 -6.63 3.60 13.88
N GLY A 33 -7.96 3.82 13.95
CA GLY A 33 -8.94 2.79 13.60
C GLY A 33 -8.97 2.43 12.10
N LEU A 34 -8.67 3.36 11.18
CA LEU A 34 -8.54 3.04 9.76
C LEU A 34 -7.21 2.32 9.47
N ALA A 35 -6.12 2.69 10.15
CA ALA A 35 -4.87 1.97 10.07
C ALA A 35 -5.03 0.53 10.62
N LEU A 36 -5.74 0.36 11.72
CA LEU A 36 -6.09 -0.96 12.25
C LEU A 36 -6.92 -1.78 11.26
N SER A 37 -7.93 -1.16 10.63
CA SER A 37 -8.73 -1.81 9.58
C SER A 37 -7.85 -2.34 8.46
N SER A 38 -6.98 -1.50 7.94
CA SER A 38 -6.04 -1.83 6.86
C SER A 38 -5.09 -2.97 7.25
N VAL A 39 -4.49 -2.91 8.44
CA VAL A 39 -3.62 -3.99 8.96
C VAL A 39 -4.39 -5.31 9.12
N CYS A 40 -5.61 -5.28 9.65
CA CYS A 40 -6.44 -6.48 9.77
C CYS A 40 -6.74 -7.10 8.39
N LEU A 41 -7.11 -6.28 7.39
CA LEU A 41 -7.38 -6.75 6.03
C LEU A 41 -6.11 -7.28 5.35
N TYR A 42 -4.95 -6.67 5.59
CA TYR A 42 -3.67 -7.17 5.10
C TYR A 42 -3.33 -8.54 5.71
N TRP A 43 -3.43 -8.67 7.02
CA TRP A 43 -3.18 -9.94 7.70
C TRP A 43 -4.18 -11.03 7.31
N ALA A 44 -5.45 -10.65 7.06
CA ALA A 44 -6.45 -11.56 6.51
C ALA A 44 -6.00 -12.12 5.16
N GLY A 45 -5.50 -11.27 4.26
CA GLY A 45 -4.94 -11.68 2.97
C GLY A 45 -3.75 -12.62 3.13
N MET A 46 -2.82 -12.35 4.06
CA MET A 46 -1.68 -13.25 4.28
C MET A 46 -2.10 -14.63 4.75
N ALA A 47 -3.02 -14.71 5.71
CA ALA A 47 -3.56 -16.00 6.18
C ALA A 47 -4.35 -16.73 5.09
N LEU A 48 -5.11 -15.99 4.27
CA LEU A 48 -5.85 -16.54 3.13
C LEU A 48 -4.92 -17.01 2.01
N ASN A 49 -3.84 -16.29 1.76
CA ASN A 49 -2.83 -16.68 0.78
C ASN A 49 -2.19 -18.03 1.16
N ASP A 50 -1.76 -18.19 2.42
CA ASP A 50 -1.17 -19.44 2.88
C ASP A 50 -2.21 -20.60 2.85
N TYR A 51 -3.49 -20.31 3.11
CA TYR A 51 -4.56 -21.29 2.93
C TYR A 51 -4.75 -21.71 1.46
N ALA A 52 -4.76 -20.72 0.55
CA ALA A 52 -4.95 -20.96 -0.87
C ALA A 52 -3.77 -21.72 -1.50
N ASP A 53 -2.54 -21.41 -1.07
CA ASP A 53 -1.32 -21.99 -1.61
C ASP A 53 -0.85 -23.25 -0.88
N ARG A 54 -1.60 -23.78 0.08
CA ARG A 54 -1.18 -24.89 0.95
C ARG A 54 -0.63 -26.11 0.23
N ASP A 55 -1.22 -26.47 -0.93
CA ASP A 55 -0.81 -27.66 -1.69
C ASP A 55 0.50 -27.37 -2.46
N LEU A 56 0.67 -26.18 -2.99
CA LEU A 56 1.90 -25.72 -3.62
C LEU A 56 3.02 -25.54 -2.57
N ASP A 57 2.72 -24.93 -1.45
CA ASP A 57 3.66 -24.72 -0.35
C ASP A 57 4.11 -26.03 0.30
N ALA A 58 3.29 -27.11 0.26
CA ALA A 58 3.70 -28.42 0.73
C ALA A 58 4.89 -28.99 -0.08
N VAL A 59 5.03 -28.58 -1.35
CA VAL A 59 6.12 -28.98 -2.24
C VAL A 59 7.29 -28.00 -2.18
N GLU A 60 7.00 -26.70 -2.27
CA GLU A 60 8.03 -25.66 -2.41
C GLU A 60 8.57 -25.15 -1.08
N ARG A 61 7.77 -25.17 -0.02
CA ARG A 61 8.05 -24.52 1.30
C ARG A 61 7.44 -25.32 2.45
N PRO A 62 7.87 -26.57 2.64
CA PRO A 62 7.30 -27.48 3.63
C PRO A 62 7.42 -26.99 5.09
N GLU A 63 8.33 -26.03 5.35
CA GLU A 63 8.53 -25.40 6.65
C GLU A 63 7.42 -24.40 7.03
N ARG A 64 6.58 -23.95 6.09
CA ARG A 64 5.49 -22.98 6.36
C ARG A 64 4.47 -23.54 7.39
N PRO A 65 3.71 -22.63 8.07
CA PRO A 65 2.82 -23.05 9.17
C PRO A 65 1.79 -24.12 8.80
N ILE A 66 1.21 -24.08 7.62
CA ILE A 66 0.19 -25.06 7.20
C ILE A 66 0.85 -26.37 6.75
N PRO A 67 1.80 -26.40 5.81
CA PRO A 67 2.45 -27.65 5.39
C PRO A 67 3.14 -28.39 6.54
N SER A 68 3.79 -27.68 7.46
CA SER A 68 4.45 -28.28 8.62
C SER A 68 3.48 -28.84 9.68
N GLY A 69 2.18 -28.67 9.51
CA GLY A 69 1.16 -29.11 10.45
C GLY A 69 1.00 -28.27 11.72
N ARG A 70 1.76 -27.17 11.85
CA ARG A 70 1.63 -26.22 12.96
C ARG A 70 0.29 -25.49 12.97
N VAL A 71 -0.31 -25.28 11.80
CA VAL A 71 -1.63 -24.65 11.61
C VAL A 71 -2.49 -25.52 10.71
N ARG A 72 -3.73 -25.81 11.14
CA ARG A 72 -4.69 -26.51 10.28
C ARG A 72 -5.23 -25.55 9.23
N PRO A 73 -5.50 -25.99 7.98
CA PRO A 73 -6.06 -25.12 6.94
C PRO A 73 -7.33 -24.37 7.38
N GLY A 74 -8.24 -25.04 8.08
CA GLY A 74 -9.45 -24.42 8.62
C GLY A 74 -9.20 -23.34 9.67
N GLN A 75 -8.09 -23.42 10.43
CA GLN A 75 -7.69 -22.36 11.38
C GLN A 75 -7.18 -21.12 10.64
N ALA A 76 -6.39 -21.31 9.57
CA ALA A 76 -5.93 -20.19 8.72
C ALA A 76 -7.11 -19.49 8.05
N LEU A 77 -8.06 -20.25 7.48
CA LEU A 77 -9.27 -19.69 6.88
C LEU A 77 -10.14 -18.97 7.92
N GLY A 78 -10.31 -19.54 9.12
CA GLY A 78 -11.06 -18.92 10.22
C GLY A 78 -10.41 -17.63 10.68
N LEU A 79 -9.06 -17.58 10.76
CA LEU A 79 -8.31 -16.38 11.08
C LEU A 79 -8.49 -15.30 9.99
N ALA A 80 -8.40 -15.68 8.71
CA ALA A 80 -8.62 -14.76 7.59
C ALA A 80 -10.02 -14.13 7.64
N ALA A 81 -11.05 -14.94 7.88
CA ALA A 81 -12.43 -14.46 8.01
C ALA A 81 -12.61 -13.56 9.24
N GLY A 82 -12.06 -13.94 10.39
CA GLY A 82 -12.12 -13.15 11.62
C GLY A 82 -11.41 -11.80 11.49
N LEU A 83 -10.22 -11.78 10.90
CA LEU A 83 -9.48 -10.54 10.63
C LEU A 83 -10.20 -9.66 9.59
N THR A 84 -10.81 -10.25 8.56
CA THR A 84 -11.66 -9.52 7.61
C THR A 84 -12.80 -8.83 8.34
N ALA A 85 -13.55 -9.56 9.18
CA ALA A 85 -14.65 -9.01 9.95
C ALA A 85 -14.18 -7.89 10.91
N ALA A 86 -13.06 -8.09 11.61
CA ALA A 86 -12.47 -7.09 12.48
C ALA A 86 -12.08 -5.81 11.72
N GLY A 87 -11.48 -5.95 10.54
CA GLY A 87 -11.14 -4.84 9.65
C GLY A 87 -12.37 -4.04 9.21
N LEU A 88 -13.44 -4.72 8.79
CA LEU A 88 -14.70 -4.08 8.39
C LEU A 88 -15.35 -3.34 9.56
N VAL A 89 -15.37 -3.94 10.75
CA VAL A 89 -15.92 -3.31 11.97
C VAL A 89 -15.10 -2.07 12.36
N ALA A 90 -13.76 -2.15 12.29
CA ALA A 90 -12.89 -1.01 12.58
C ALA A 90 -13.12 0.14 11.58
N ALA A 91 -13.27 -0.16 10.29
CA ALA A 91 -13.62 0.83 9.27
C ALA A 91 -14.96 1.49 9.53
N ALA A 92 -16.01 0.69 9.80
CA ALA A 92 -17.36 1.16 10.07
C ALA A 92 -17.42 2.11 11.30
N ARG A 93 -16.74 1.72 12.38
CA ARG A 93 -16.71 2.51 13.63
C ARG A 93 -15.90 3.80 13.49
N THR A 94 -14.87 3.81 12.65
CA THR A 94 -13.98 4.97 12.53
C THR A 94 -14.43 5.96 11.47
N GLY A 95 -14.91 5.46 10.31
CA GLY A 95 -15.23 6.28 9.14
C GLY A 95 -16.65 6.08 8.62
N GLY A 96 -17.52 5.34 9.35
CA GLY A 96 -18.91 5.14 9.00
C GLY A 96 -19.11 4.32 7.73
N ARG A 97 -20.27 4.50 7.08
CA ARG A 97 -20.69 3.73 5.90
C ARG A 97 -19.73 3.88 4.70
N GLY A 98 -19.14 5.07 4.54
CA GLY A 98 -18.19 5.31 3.44
C GLY A 98 -16.91 4.48 3.59
N ALA A 99 -16.33 4.44 4.79
CA ALA A 99 -15.15 3.63 5.08
C ALA A 99 -15.48 2.14 5.02
N LEU A 100 -16.65 1.73 5.53
CA LEU A 100 -17.11 0.34 5.43
C LEU A 100 -17.21 -0.10 3.96
N GLY A 101 -17.80 0.72 3.08
CA GLY A 101 -17.93 0.39 1.65
C GLY A 101 -16.57 0.21 0.97
N VAL A 102 -15.60 1.10 1.26
CA VAL A 102 -14.24 0.97 0.71
C VAL A 102 -13.53 -0.26 1.28
N ALA A 103 -13.61 -0.50 2.60
CA ALA A 103 -13.02 -1.66 3.24
C ALA A 103 -13.63 -2.99 2.74
N ALA A 104 -14.94 -3.02 2.48
CA ALA A 104 -15.61 -4.19 1.90
C ALA A 104 -15.13 -4.44 0.45
N GLY A 105 -14.98 -3.39 -0.36
CA GLY A 105 -14.39 -3.50 -1.69
C GLY A 105 -12.95 -4.00 -1.66
N LEU A 106 -12.14 -3.48 -0.72
CA LEU A 106 -10.76 -3.95 -0.50
C LEU A 106 -10.74 -5.44 -0.11
N ALA A 107 -11.57 -5.85 0.86
CA ALA A 107 -11.69 -7.24 1.29
C ALA A 107 -12.09 -8.15 0.11
N ALA A 108 -13.09 -7.75 -0.68
CA ALA A 108 -13.53 -8.51 -1.85
C ALA A 108 -12.40 -8.72 -2.87
N VAL A 109 -11.61 -7.68 -3.14
CA VAL A 109 -10.46 -7.77 -4.06
C VAL A 109 -9.37 -8.69 -3.50
N VAL A 110 -9.06 -8.61 -2.20
CA VAL A 110 -8.07 -9.48 -1.54
C VAL A 110 -8.52 -10.95 -1.63
N TRP A 111 -9.77 -11.25 -1.27
CA TRP A 111 -10.30 -12.60 -1.36
C TRP A 111 -10.33 -13.13 -2.80
N ALA A 112 -10.76 -12.31 -3.77
CA ALA A 112 -10.76 -12.69 -5.17
C ALA A 112 -9.32 -12.93 -5.70
N TYR A 113 -8.36 -12.11 -5.27
CA TYR A 113 -6.96 -12.28 -5.63
C TYR A 113 -6.43 -13.62 -5.15
N ASP A 114 -6.52 -13.91 -3.86
CA ASP A 114 -5.94 -15.13 -3.28
C ASP A 114 -6.64 -16.42 -3.73
N LEU A 115 -7.96 -16.38 -3.92
CA LEU A 115 -8.72 -17.57 -4.28
C LEU A 115 -8.79 -17.86 -5.79
N GLY A 116 -8.38 -16.92 -6.66
CA GLY A 116 -8.51 -17.20 -8.09
C GLY A 116 -7.79 -16.26 -9.06
N LEU A 117 -7.53 -14.98 -8.71
CA LEU A 117 -6.99 -14.03 -9.68
C LEU A 117 -5.46 -13.98 -9.72
N LYS A 118 -4.77 -14.38 -8.64
CA LYS A 118 -3.31 -14.21 -8.50
C LYS A 118 -2.50 -14.81 -9.65
N ASP A 119 -2.90 -15.98 -10.16
CA ASP A 119 -2.20 -16.70 -11.21
C ASP A 119 -2.70 -16.34 -12.62
N THR A 120 -3.70 -15.47 -12.72
CA THR A 120 -4.26 -14.99 -13.99
C THR A 120 -3.60 -13.70 -14.47
N ALA A 121 -3.88 -13.29 -15.70
CA ALA A 121 -3.45 -11.98 -16.22
C ALA A 121 -4.02 -10.80 -15.40
N ALA A 122 -5.13 -10.99 -14.68
CA ALA A 122 -5.75 -9.97 -13.83
C ALA A 122 -5.06 -9.80 -12.47
N GLY A 123 -4.18 -10.74 -12.05
CA GLY A 123 -3.53 -10.69 -10.75
C GLY A 123 -2.82 -9.37 -10.43
N PRO A 124 -1.95 -8.83 -11.31
CA PRO A 124 -1.32 -7.54 -11.06
C PRO A 124 -2.31 -6.39 -10.91
N LEU A 125 -3.41 -6.40 -11.66
CA LEU A 125 -4.46 -5.40 -11.54
C LEU A 125 -5.23 -5.52 -10.22
N ALA A 126 -5.55 -6.74 -9.79
CA ALA A 126 -6.22 -6.97 -8.52
C ALA A 126 -5.35 -6.51 -7.32
N MET A 127 -4.06 -6.83 -7.33
CA MET A 127 -3.13 -6.35 -6.29
C MET A 127 -3.00 -4.82 -6.30
N ALA A 128 -2.91 -4.21 -7.48
CA ALA A 128 -2.90 -2.76 -7.64
C ALA A 128 -4.19 -2.11 -7.11
N ALA A 129 -5.35 -2.71 -7.40
CA ALA A 129 -6.64 -2.25 -6.90
C ALA A 129 -6.73 -2.34 -5.38
N ALA A 130 -6.27 -3.44 -4.78
CA ALA A 130 -6.23 -3.60 -3.33
C ALA A 130 -5.42 -2.46 -2.67
N ARG A 131 -4.21 -2.18 -3.15
CA ARG A 131 -3.36 -1.12 -2.60
C ARG A 131 -3.93 0.28 -2.85
N GLY A 132 -4.53 0.52 -4.02
CA GLY A 132 -5.21 1.79 -4.32
C GLY A 132 -6.43 2.02 -3.42
N LEU A 133 -7.23 0.98 -3.16
CA LEU A 133 -8.37 1.04 -2.24
C LEU A 133 -7.93 1.29 -0.79
N ASP A 134 -6.78 0.77 -0.38
CA ASP A 134 -6.23 1.02 0.95
C ASP A 134 -5.87 2.50 1.14
N VAL A 135 -5.29 3.14 0.13
CA VAL A 135 -5.09 4.60 0.11
C VAL A 135 -6.43 5.34 0.18
N VAL A 136 -7.44 4.91 -0.59
CA VAL A 136 -8.78 5.54 -0.57
C VAL A 136 -9.41 5.39 0.82
N LEU A 137 -9.25 4.24 1.49
CA LEU A 137 -9.74 3.98 2.83
C LEU A 137 -9.22 5.04 3.82
N GLY A 138 -7.92 5.37 3.77
CA GLY A 138 -7.32 6.40 4.61
C GLY A 138 -7.96 7.78 4.47
N GLY A 139 -8.52 8.07 3.31
CA GLY A 139 -9.16 9.36 3.03
C GLY A 139 -10.66 9.42 3.26
N THR A 140 -11.30 8.35 3.74
CA THR A 140 -12.77 8.30 3.91
C THR A 140 -13.28 9.15 5.08
N SER A 141 -12.45 9.42 6.07
CA SER A 141 -12.83 10.18 7.25
C SER A 141 -12.30 11.61 7.18
N GLY A 142 -13.19 12.60 7.09
CA GLY A 142 -12.84 14.02 7.16
C GLY A 142 -12.33 14.61 5.84
N ALA A 143 -12.86 14.15 4.72
CA ALA A 143 -12.58 14.74 3.42
C ALA A 143 -13.11 16.18 3.35
N SER A 144 -12.21 17.16 3.38
CA SER A 144 -12.56 18.53 3.02
C SER A 144 -12.87 18.64 1.52
N PRO A 145 -13.79 19.54 1.10
CA PRO A 145 -13.99 19.82 -0.30
C PRO A 145 -12.64 20.08 -1.00
N GLY A 146 -12.42 19.49 -2.17
CA GLY A 146 -11.17 19.63 -2.93
C GLY A 146 -10.09 18.57 -2.66
N GLN A 147 -10.16 17.79 -1.58
CA GLN A 147 -9.15 16.74 -1.32
C GLN A 147 -9.38 15.45 -2.13
N GLY A 148 -10.53 15.30 -2.80
CA GLY A 148 -10.85 14.12 -3.61
C GLY A 148 -9.83 13.87 -4.71
N LYS A 149 -9.47 14.90 -5.49
CA LYS A 149 -8.47 14.79 -6.55
C LYS A 149 -7.10 14.35 -6.03
N ALA A 150 -6.62 14.99 -4.97
CA ALA A 150 -5.33 14.64 -4.36
C ALA A 150 -5.31 13.19 -3.88
N ARG A 151 -6.40 12.72 -3.24
CA ARG A 151 -6.55 11.32 -2.80
C ARG A 151 -6.50 10.35 -3.98
N MET A 152 -7.21 10.64 -5.07
CA MET A 152 -7.21 9.76 -6.24
C MET A 152 -5.85 9.73 -6.93
N LEU A 153 -5.11 10.84 -6.96
CA LEU A 153 -3.73 10.88 -7.44
C LEU A 153 -2.81 10.01 -6.58
N ALA A 154 -2.93 10.07 -5.24
CA ALA A 154 -2.16 9.23 -4.34
C ALA A 154 -2.51 7.74 -4.50
N ALA A 155 -3.81 7.40 -4.58
CA ALA A 155 -4.27 6.03 -4.80
C ALA A 155 -3.77 5.48 -6.14
N GLY A 156 -3.85 6.27 -7.20
CA GLY A 156 -3.33 5.91 -8.52
C GLY A 156 -1.81 5.71 -8.52
N ALA A 157 -1.05 6.54 -7.80
CA ALA A 157 0.40 6.40 -7.71
C ALA A 157 0.80 5.07 -7.03
N VAL A 158 0.18 4.73 -5.90
CA VAL A 158 0.44 3.46 -5.20
C VAL A 158 -0.06 2.26 -6.03
N ALA A 159 -1.22 2.36 -6.66
CA ALA A 159 -1.74 1.31 -7.54
C ALA A 159 -0.82 1.06 -8.75
N ALA A 160 -0.37 2.10 -9.44
CA ALA A 160 0.54 1.99 -10.58
C ALA A 160 1.87 1.35 -10.16
N HIS A 161 2.45 1.80 -9.04
CA HIS A 161 3.65 1.18 -8.48
C HIS A 161 3.44 -0.31 -8.21
N THR A 162 2.37 -0.68 -7.50
CA THR A 162 2.06 -2.07 -7.15
C THR A 162 1.84 -2.93 -8.38
N TYR A 163 1.14 -2.41 -9.39
CA TYR A 163 0.97 -3.10 -10.66
C TYR A 163 2.32 -3.46 -11.30
N GLY A 164 3.22 -2.48 -11.37
CA GLY A 164 4.55 -2.67 -11.95
C GLY A 164 5.37 -3.72 -11.20
N VAL A 165 5.38 -3.67 -9.86
CA VAL A 165 6.08 -4.65 -9.02
C VAL A 165 5.50 -6.05 -9.22
N THR A 166 4.18 -6.19 -9.16
CA THR A 166 3.51 -7.49 -9.28
C THR A 166 3.67 -8.08 -10.69
N ALA A 167 3.65 -7.24 -11.73
CA ALA A 167 3.92 -7.71 -13.10
C ALA A 167 5.36 -8.19 -13.26
N LEU A 168 6.33 -7.50 -12.64
CA LEU A 168 7.74 -7.84 -12.69
C LEU A 168 8.05 -9.13 -11.91
N SER A 169 7.45 -9.32 -10.72
CA SER A 169 7.71 -10.48 -9.85
C SER A 169 7.37 -11.82 -10.51
N ARG A 170 6.48 -11.83 -11.49
CA ARG A 170 6.18 -13.04 -12.28
C ARG A 170 7.36 -13.56 -13.11
N GLY A 171 8.44 -12.79 -13.21
CA GLY A 171 9.68 -13.18 -13.88
C GLY A 171 10.79 -13.69 -12.95
N GLU A 172 10.54 -13.77 -11.64
CA GLU A 172 11.59 -14.08 -10.66
C GLU A 172 12.11 -15.52 -10.73
N VAL A 173 11.26 -16.47 -11.10
CA VAL A 173 11.62 -17.89 -11.17
C VAL A 173 12.06 -18.27 -12.59
N GLY A 174 11.27 -17.94 -13.61
CA GLY A 174 11.51 -18.34 -15.00
C GLY A 174 12.43 -17.41 -15.79
N GLY A 175 13.02 -16.40 -15.16
CA GLY A 175 13.75 -15.34 -15.84
C GLY A 175 12.86 -14.18 -16.27
N GLY A 176 13.44 -12.97 -16.25
CA GLY A 176 12.77 -11.74 -16.67
C GLY A 176 12.50 -11.70 -18.17
N SER A 177 11.55 -10.88 -18.58
CA SER A 177 11.38 -10.52 -19.99
C SER A 177 11.48 -9.01 -20.17
N LYS A 178 12.01 -8.57 -21.31
CA LYS A 178 12.08 -7.15 -21.66
C LYS A 178 10.71 -6.47 -21.57
N ALA A 179 9.63 -7.19 -21.96
CA ALA A 179 8.27 -6.68 -21.91
C ALA A 179 7.80 -6.43 -20.47
N ARG A 180 8.04 -7.36 -19.53
CA ARG A 180 7.69 -7.19 -18.12
C ARG A 180 8.45 -6.04 -17.46
N SER A 181 9.76 -5.95 -17.76
CA SER A 181 10.59 -4.84 -17.26
C SER A 181 10.15 -3.49 -17.84
N ALA A 182 9.79 -3.42 -19.12
CA ALA A 182 9.24 -2.21 -19.74
C ALA A 182 7.89 -1.82 -19.11
N THR A 183 7.01 -2.79 -18.85
CA THR A 183 5.75 -2.57 -18.13
C THR A 183 6.01 -1.99 -16.73
N ALA A 184 6.96 -2.55 -15.98
CA ALA A 184 7.32 -2.05 -14.64
C ALA A 184 7.89 -0.64 -14.70
N LEU A 185 8.78 -0.34 -15.65
CA LEU A 185 9.33 1.01 -15.88
C LEU A 185 8.22 2.03 -16.20
N THR A 186 7.30 1.67 -17.09
CA THR A 186 6.15 2.52 -17.44
C THR A 186 5.29 2.78 -16.21
N ALA A 187 5.00 1.73 -15.43
CA ALA A 187 4.23 1.85 -14.19
C ALA A 187 4.94 2.74 -13.16
N THR A 188 6.26 2.63 -13.03
CA THR A 188 7.07 3.50 -12.17
C THR A 188 7.03 4.96 -12.64
N ALA A 189 7.11 5.23 -13.93
CA ALA A 189 6.98 6.57 -14.49
C ALA A 189 5.60 7.17 -14.24
N VAL A 190 4.53 6.38 -14.44
CA VAL A 190 3.14 6.78 -14.12
C VAL A 190 2.99 7.08 -12.63
N ALA A 191 3.50 6.21 -11.75
CA ALA A 191 3.45 6.41 -10.32
C ALA A 191 4.17 7.69 -9.89
N ALA A 192 5.37 7.97 -10.44
CA ALA A 192 6.12 9.19 -10.18
C ALA A 192 5.37 10.44 -10.69
N GLY A 193 4.78 10.38 -11.88
CA GLY A 193 3.98 11.48 -12.44
C GLY A 193 2.75 11.79 -11.59
N LEU A 194 2.02 10.77 -11.16
CA LEU A 194 0.86 10.92 -10.27
C LEU A 194 1.26 11.45 -8.88
N ALA A 195 2.40 10.99 -8.33
CA ALA A 195 2.92 11.50 -7.08
C ALA A 195 3.33 12.97 -7.19
N ALA A 196 4.00 13.38 -8.26
CA ALA A 196 4.34 14.78 -8.52
C ALA A 196 3.08 15.67 -8.67
N ALA A 197 2.06 15.18 -9.39
CA ALA A 197 0.76 15.85 -9.50
C ALA A 197 0.05 15.96 -8.15
N HIS A 198 0.12 14.91 -7.32
CA HIS A 198 -0.39 14.94 -5.94
C HIS A 198 0.32 16.01 -5.10
N VAL A 199 1.67 16.03 -5.08
CA VAL A 199 2.47 17.03 -4.36
C VAL A 199 2.07 18.43 -4.80
N SER A 200 1.94 18.66 -6.11
CA SER A 200 1.47 19.95 -6.63
C SER A 200 0.08 20.29 -6.11
N SER A 201 -0.88 19.35 -6.18
CA SER A 201 -2.27 19.60 -5.79
C SER A 201 -2.45 19.94 -4.31
N VAL A 202 -1.67 19.32 -3.41
CA VAL A 202 -1.76 19.57 -1.96
C VAL A 202 -0.94 20.78 -1.50
N THR A 203 0.00 21.25 -2.32
CA THR A 203 0.84 22.42 -2.01
C THR A 203 0.39 23.69 -2.72
N SER A 204 -0.47 23.59 -3.74
CA SER A 204 -1.06 24.72 -4.50
C SER A 204 -2.49 25.03 -4.03
N GLY A 205 -2.85 24.75 -2.77
CA GLY A 205 -4.16 25.12 -2.22
C GLY A 205 -4.45 26.62 -2.45
N PRO A 206 -5.75 27.05 -2.56
CA PRO A 206 -6.09 28.41 -2.90
C PRO A 206 -5.31 29.37 -2.02
N ALA A 207 -4.57 30.28 -2.65
CA ALA A 207 -4.14 31.50 -2.02
C ALA A 207 -5.45 32.11 -1.47
N ALA A 208 -5.52 32.35 -0.17
CA ALA A 208 -6.70 32.89 0.46
C ALA A 208 -7.15 34.11 -0.36
N ASP A 209 -8.30 33.96 -1.03
CA ASP A 209 -8.96 35.06 -1.69
C ASP A 209 -9.08 36.17 -0.65
N GLY A 210 -8.38 37.29 -0.83
CA GLY A 210 -8.47 38.65 -0.31
C GLY A 210 -9.21 38.96 1.00
N GLY A 211 -9.48 37.99 1.86
CA GLY A 211 -10.04 38.22 3.19
C GLY A 211 -8.94 38.65 4.18
N PRO A 212 -9.24 39.51 5.19
CA PRO A 212 -8.27 39.95 6.17
C PRO A 212 -7.62 38.75 6.84
N ALA A 213 -6.27 38.73 6.85
CA ALA A 213 -5.46 37.67 7.43
C ALA A 213 -5.79 37.51 8.91
N VAL A 214 -6.66 36.58 9.24
CA VAL A 214 -6.79 36.13 10.64
C VAL A 214 -5.47 35.45 11.00
N PRO A 215 -4.75 35.90 12.04
CA PRO A 215 -3.51 35.28 12.47
C PRO A 215 -3.82 33.82 12.87
N ARG A 216 -3.58 32.86 11.97
CA ARG A 216 -3.59 31.45 12.32
C ARG A 216 -2.44 31.24 13.29
N GLY A 217 -2.81 30.98 14.54
CA GLY A 217 -1.84 30.69 15.59
C GLY A 217 -0.77 29.72 15.08
N ARG A 218 0.47 29.93 15.51
CA ARG A 218 1.66 29.16 15.17
C ARG A 218 1.47 27.66 15.42
N ALA A 219 0.78 26.98 14.54
CA ALA A 219 0.92 25.53 14.42
C ALA A 219 2.18 25.28 13.58
N GLY A 220 3.24 24.82 14.22
CA GLY A 220 4.59 24.68 13.66
C GLY A 220 4.72 23.65 12.54
N GLY A 221 4.10 23.93 11.38
CA GLY A 221 4.28 23.15 10.16
C GLY A 221 5.38 23.75 9.28
N ALA A 222 6.16 22.93 8.60
CA ALA A 222 7.17 23.39 7.65
C ALA A 222 6.52 24.29 6.57
N PRO A 223 7.22 25.34 6.09
CA PRO A 223 6.76 26.19 5.00
C PRO A 223 6.34 25.39 3.77
N VAL A 224 5.34 25.88 3.03
CA VAL A 224 4.82 25.20 1.83
C VAL A 224 5.93 24.87 0.83
N ALA A 225 6.88 25.80 0.64
CA ALA A 225 8.03 25.59 -0.24
C ALA A 225 8.89 24.40 0.18
N ILE A 226 9.18 24.23 1.47
CA ILE A 226 9.97 23.10 2.00
C ILE A 226 9.20 21.78 1.78
N ARG A 227 7.90 21.75 2.07
CA ARG A 227 7.07 20.55 1.85
C ARG A 227 7.01 20.16 0.39
N ARG A 228 6.90 21.15 -0.50
CA ARG A 228 6.88 20.95 -1.94
C ARG A 228 8.22 20.40 -2.43
N LEU A 229 9.33 20.99 -2.00
CA LEU A 229 10.67 20.53 -2.35
C LEU A 229 10.94 19.11 -1.84
N ALA A 230 10.58 18.81 -0.60
CA ALA A 230 10.70 17.48 -0.02
C ALA A 230 9.86 16.45 -0.79
N GLY A 231 8.61 16.78 -1.14
CA GLY A 231 7.74 15.90 -1.91
C GLY A 231 8.30 15.57 -3.30
N PHE A 232 8.79 16.57 -4.03
CA PHE A 232 9.43 16.33 -5.33
C PHE A 232 10.77 15.60 -5.21
N GLY A 233 11.59 15.92 -4.21
CA GLY A 233 12.85 15.23 -3.94
C GLY A 233 12.65 13.75 -3.65
N LEU A 234 11.64 13.41 -2.81
CA LEU A 234 11.28 12.03 -2.52
C LEU A 234 10.69 11.30 -3.75
N THR A 235 9.90 11.99 -4.58
CA THR A 235 9.39 11.43 -5.83
C THR A 235 10.54 11.13 -6.80
N ALA A 236 11.51 12.01 -6.92
CA ALA A 236 12.71 11.80 -7.74
C ALA A 236 13.58 10.66 -7.20
N ALA A 237 13.75 10.58 -5.87
CA ALA A 237 14.46 9.48 -5.22
C ALA A 237 13.78 8.13 -5.48
N TYR A 238 12.44 8.07 -5.37
CA TYR A 238 11.65 6.91 -5.75
C TYR A 238 11.90 6.49 -7.20
N ALA A 239 11.71 7.41 -8.14
CA ALA A 239 11.87 7.14 -9.57
C ALA A 239 13.30 6.70 -9.91
N GLY A 240 14.30 7.34 -9.31
CA GLY A 240 15.71 7.00 -9.53
C GLY A 240 16.11 5.65 -8.92
N LEU A 241 15.63 5.33 -7.72
CA LEU A 241 15.94 4.07 -7.04
C LEU A 241 15.31 2.88 -7.77
N VAL A 242 14.01 2.95 -8.00
CA VAL A 242 13.23 1.87 -8.62
C VAL A 242 13.55 1.78 -10.11
N GLY A 243 13.56 2.90 -10.81
CA GLY A 243 13.76 2.94 -12.26
C GLY A 243 15.12 2.40 -12.68
N ARG A 244 16.20 2.70 -11.93
CA ARG A 244 17.52 2.15 -12.24
C ARG A 244 17.56 0.62 -12.15
N ALA A 245 16.99 0.05 -11.10
CA ALA A 245 16.96 -1.40 -10.91
C ALA A 245 16.13 -2.10 -12.00
N GLN A 246 14.97 -1.52 -12.33
CA GLN A 246 14.12 -2.03 -13.41
C GLN A 246 14.76 -1.88 -14.79
N LEU A 247 15.52 -0.79 -15.03
CA LEU A 247 16.25 -0.59 -16.27
C LEU A 247 17.40 -1.60 -16.44
N ASP A 248 18.10 -1.92 -15.36
CA ASP A 248 19.12 -2.97 -15.37
C ASP A 248 18.51 -4.34 -15.68
N ALA A 249 17.39 -4.68 -15.04
CA ALA A 249 16.63 -5.90 -15.35
C ALA A 249 16.08 -5.92 -16.80
N ALA A 250 15.76 -4.76 -17.38
CA ALA A 250 15.34 -4.67 -18.79
C ALA A 250 16.50 -4.91 -19.78
N ARG A 251 17.69 -4.44 -19.43
CA ARG A 251 18.90 -4.63 -20.25
C ARG A 251 19.43 -6.06 -20.15
N HIS A 252 19.31 -6.67 -19.00
CA HIS A 252 19.83 -8.00 -18.70
C HIS A 252 18.73 -8.82 -17.99
N PRO A 253 17.82 -9.44 -18.75
CA PRO A 253 16.60 -10.05 -18.20
C PRO A 253 16.87 -11.46 -17.63
N ASP A 254 17.82 -11.57 -16.69
CA ASP A 254 18.05 -12.76 -15.89
C ASP A 254 17.25 -12.78 -14.59
N ALA A 255 17.11 -13.95 -13.97
CA ALA A 255 16.33 -14.13 -12.74
C ALA A 255 16.93 -13.36 -11.55
N GLY A 256 18.26 -13.23 -11.47
CA GLY A 256 18.94 -12.54 -10.37
C GLY A 256 18.66 -11.03 -10.39
N ARG A 257 18.81 -10.38 -11.55
CA ARG A 257 18.49 -8.96 -11.71
C ARG A 257 17.01 -8.67 -11.59
N THR A 258 16.16 -9.56 -12.07
CA THR A 258 14.71 -9.44 -11.90
C THR A 258 14.34 -9.45 -10.43
N ARG A 259 14.87 -10.40 -9.62
CA ARG A 259 14.68 -10.43 -8.16
C ARG A 259 15.21 -9.19 -7.47
N ALA A 260 16.40 -8.73 -7.84
CA ALA A 260 16.96 -7.48 -7.30
C ALA A 260 16.06 -6.27 -7.61
N ALA A 261 15.53 -6.17 -8.83
CA ALA A 261 14.63 -5.09 -9.23
C ALA A 261 13.29 -5.15 -8.49
N VAL A 262 12.73 -6.34 -8.25
CA VAL A 262 11.53 -6.51 -7.41
C VAL A 262 11.82 -6.09 -5.98
N GLY A 263 12.92 -6.54 -5.36
CA GLY A 263 13.32 -6.15 -4.02
C GLY A 263 13.49 -4.64 -3.86
N GLN A 264 14.18 -3.99 -4.81
CA GLN A 264 14.34 -2.54 -4.85
C GLN A 264 13.00 -1.82 -5.05
N SER A 265 12.10 -2.38 -5.84
CA SER A 265 10.76 -1.82 -6.03
C SER A 265 9.94 -1.90 -4.75
N ILE A 266 10.00 -3.00 -4.00
CA ILE A 266 9.33 -3.13 -2.70
C ILE A 266 9.83 -2.03 -1.73
N LEU A 267 11.15 -1.83 -1.64
CA LEU A 267 11.73 -0.78 -0.80
C LEU A 267 11.37 0.63 -1.32
N GLY A 268 11.21 0.79 -2.63
CA GLY A 268 10.80 2.03 -3.27
C GLY A 268 9.42 2.53 -2.88
N LEU A 269 8.57 1.67 -2.32
CA LEU A 269 7.28 2.09 -1.78
C LEU A 269 7.46 3.11 -0.63
N LEU A 270 8.50 2.99 0.18
CA LEU A 270 8.74 3.89 1.31
C LEU A 270 8.95 5.36 0.88
N PRO A 271 9.88 5.69 -0.03
CA PRO A 271 10.00 7.07 -0.51
C PRO A 271 8.77 7.54 -1.29
N LEU A 272 8.02 6.66 -1.98
CA LEU A 272 6.77 7.03 -2.62
C LEU A 272 5.72 7.44 -1.59
N GLN A 273 5.48 6.64 -0.55
CA GLN A 273 4.55 6.98 0.54
C GLN A 273 4.99 8.25 1.28
N ALA A 274 6.30 8.43 1.52
CA ALA A 274 6.83 9.62 2.13
C ALA A 274 6.59 10.88 1.25
N ALA A 275 6.73 10.78 -0.07
CA ALA A 275 6.41 11.87 -1.01
C ALA A 275 4.93 12.26 -0.93
N LEU A 276 4.03 11.26 -0.91
CA LEU A 276 2.58 11.47 -0.84
C LEU A 276 2.12 12.07 0.50
N THR A 277 2.87 11.87 1.57
CA THR A 277 2.57 12.42 2.90
C THR A 277 3.25 13.77 3.17
N ALA A 278 4.44 14.02 2.64
CA ALA A 278 5.21 15.24 2.87
C ALA A 278 4.45 16.52 2.46
N GLY A 279 3.70 16.49 1.36
CA GLY A 279 2.90 17.62 0.87
C GLY A 279 1.78 18.04 1.83
N ARG A 280 1.32 17.18 2.73
CA ARG A 280 0.16 17.41 3.60
C ARG A 280 0.46 18.12 4.92
N GLY A 281 1.73 18.32 5.29
CA GLY A 281 2.15 19.11 6.46
C GLY A 281 1.73 18.55 7.83
N ARG A 282 1.45 17.26 7.96
CA ARG A 282 0.88 16.63 9.16
C ARG A 282 1.69 15.44 9.68
N LEU A 283 3.01 15.54 9.72
CA LEU A 283 3.82 14.51 10.41
C LEU A 283 3.97 14.75 11.92
N ALA A 284 3.45 15.84 12.51
CA ALA A 284 3.82 16.23 13.85
C ALA A 284 2.70 16.55 14.85
N THR A 285 1.41 16.34 14.56
CA THR A 285 0.35 16.78 15.50
C THR A 285 -0.66 15.72 15.93
N ALA A 286 -0.40 14.45 15.75
CA ALA A 286 -1.27 13.38 16.26
C ALA A 286 -1.12 13.13 17.78
N GLY A 287 -0.15 13.77 18.45
CA GLY A 287 0.18 13.56 19.87
C GLY A 287 -0.29 14.60 20.86
N ALA A 288 -0.90 15.72 20.43
CA ALA A 288 -1.11 16.88 21.29
C ALA A 288 -2.57 17.29 21.54
N ARG A 289 -3.52 16.37 21.40
CA ARG A 289 -4.93 16.65 21.76
C ARG A 289 -5.58 15.49 22.48
N THR A 290 -5.01 15.08 23.61
CA THR A 290 -5.71 14.43 24.73
C THR A 290 -4.98 14.85 26.01
N ALA A 291 -5.31 15.99 26.51
CA ALA A 291 -5.22 16.41 27.90
C ALA A 291 -6.42 17.31 28.18
#